data_d9820cdf91eeaeaf53b32bc42eb7f4ba
#
_entry.id   d9820cdf91eeaeaf53b32bc42eb7f4ba
#
_cell.length_a   1.000
_cell.length_b   1.000
_cell.length_c   1.000
_cell.angle_alpha   90.00
_cell.angle_beta   90.00
_cell.angle_gamma   90.00
#
_symmetry.space_group_name_H-M   'P 1'
#
loop_
_entity.id
_entity.type
_entity.pdbx_description
1 polymer ?
#
loop_
_entity_poly.entity_id
_entity_poly.type
_entity_poly.pdbx_seq_one_letter_code
_entity_poly.pdbx_strand_id
1 'polypeptide(L)'
;MAKRYQEIVDYIKEKIDSTAWPVGYKLPREVDLCTEFDVSRTTIRRALSVLVADGHLQRVKGTGTFVTQPKIIENTSIFIESFAEELRERGLSVVTEVLEFRPIAAEGSVATHLQVAPGEQVVKLCRLRYAGGNFDKGPIVLTTSYFPNDVGKIMMRYDMEKNSVRHLCQMNGIIRARTQ
;
A
#
# COMPACT_ATOMS: atom_id res chain seq x y z
N MET A 1 -2.11 -9.98 -28.17
CA MET A 1 -1.44 -10.76 -27.10
C MET A 1 -1.38 -10.06 -25.73
N ALA A 2 -1.48 -8.71 -25.65
CA ALA A 2 -1.45 -8.00 -24.36
C ALA A 2 -2.71 -8.19 -23.48
N LYS A 3 -3.87 -8.49 -24.01
CA LYS A 3 -5.15 -8.65 -23.28
C LYS A 3 -5.24 -9.89 -22.39
N ARG A 4 -4.77 -11.06 -22.86
CA ARG A 4 -5.02 -12.34 -22.17
C ARG A 4 -4.30 -12.50 -20.82
N TYR A 5 -3.08 -11.96 -20.64
CA TYR A 5 -2.43 -12.04 -19.31
C TYR A 5 -3.12 -11.15 -18.30
N GLN A 6 -3.71 -10.01 -18.76
CA GLN A 6 -4.44 -9.10 -17.87
C GLN A 6 -5.74 -9.75 -17.37
N GLU A 7 -6.47 -10.45 -18.22
CA GLU A 7 -7.67 -11.22 -17.85
C GLU A 7 -7.35 -12.26 -16.75
N ILE A 8 -6.18 -12.89 -16.82
CA ILE A 8 -5.73 -13.84 -15.79
C ILE A 8 -5.38 -13.13 -14.48
N VAL A 9 -4.73 -11.98 -14.57
CA VAL A 9 -4.41 -11.14 -13.39
C VAL A 9 -5.70 -10.72 -12.69
N ASP A 10 -6.68 -10.21 -13.46
CA ASP A 10 -7.96 -9.73 -12.93
C ASP A 10 -8.77 -10.87 -12.29
N TYR A 11 -8.82 -12.04 -12.95
CA TYR A 11 -9.47 -13.23 -12.39
C TYR A 11 -8.86 -13.67 -11.06
N ILE A 12 -7.52 -13.74 -10.98
CA ILE A 12 -6.85 -14.16 -9.74
C ILE A 12 -7.08 -13.12 -8.64
N LYS A 13 -7.03 -11.81 -8.95
CA LYS A 13 -7.35 -10.74 -8.00
C LYS A 13 -8.77 -10.87 -7.47
N GLU A 14 -9.76 -11.09 -8.33
CA GLU A 14 -11.15 -11.30 -7.94
C GLU A 14 -11.31 -12.49 -6.96
N LYS A 15 -10.60 -13.61 -7.21
CA LYS A 15 -10.60 -14.77 -6.30
C LYS A 15 -9.99 -14.44 -4.93
N ILE A 16 -8.96 -13.60 -4.89
CA ILE A 16 -8.31 -13.16 -3.65
C ILE A 16 -9.23 -12.18 -2.91
N ASP A 17 -9.75 -11.17 -3.60
CA ASP A 17 -10.59 -10.11 -3.02
C ASP A 17 -11.93 -10.66 -2.49
N SER A 18 -12.52 -11.62 -3.19
CA SER A 18 -13.73 -12.33 -2.75
C SER A 18 -13.47 -13.35 -1.63
N THR A 19 -12.22 -13.48 -1.15
CA THR A 19 -11.79 -14.48 -0.17
C THR A 19 -11.98 -15.95 -0.61
N ALA A 20 -12.35 -16.19 -1.86
CA ALA A 20 -12.42 -17.55 -2.42
C ALA A 20 -11.04 -18.24 -2.39
N TRP A 21 -9.98 -17.46 -2.52
CA TRP A 21 -8.60 -17.90 -2.29
C TRP A 21 -8.01 -17.11 -1.11
N PRO A 22 -8.11 -17.63 0.11
CA PRO A 22 -7.61 -16.95 1.30
C PRO A 22 -6.08 -16.89 1.34
N VAL A 23 -5.52 -16.04 2.19
CA VAL A 23 -4.08 -15.98 2.46
C VAL A 23 -3.56 -17.37 2.83
N GLY A 24 -2.45 -17.79 2.22
CA GLY A 24 -1.89 -19.14 2.36
C GLY A 24 -2.47 -20.15 1.36
N TYR A 25 -3.50 -19.81 0.58
CA TYR A 25 -4.02 -20.69 -0.46
C TYR A 25 -2.95 -20.96 -1.50
N LYS A 26 -2.73 -22.24 -1.80
CA LYS A 26 -1.81 -22.70 -2.84
C LYS A 26 -2.51 -22.69 -4.19
N LEU A 27 -2.00 -21.88 -5.12
CA LEU A 27 -2.54 -21.81 -6.47
C LEU A 27 -2.38 -23.16 -7.20
N PRO A 28 -3.28 -23.44 -8.18
CA PRO A 28 -3.08 -24.53 -9.15
C PRO A 28 -1.71 -24.41 -9.84
N ARG A 29 -1.17 -25.52 -10.31
CA ARG A 29 0.13 -25.51 -11.01
C ARG A 29 0.03 -24.72 -12.30
N GLU A 30 1.15 -24.14 -12.75
CA GLU A 30 1.21 -23.37 -14.00
C GLU A 30 0.62 -24.16 -15.19
N VAL A 31 0.79 -25.48 -15.20
CA VAL A 31 0.24 -26.36 -16.26
C VAL A 31 -1.28 -26.42 -16.21
N ASP A 32 -1.84 -26.51 -15.01
CA ASP A 32 -3.28 -26.59 -14.80
C ASP A 32 -3.94 -25.28 -15.22
N LEU A 33 -3.33 -24.14 -14.85
CA LEU A 33 -3.76 -22.80 -15.28
C LEU A 33 -3.63 -22.61 -16.81
N CYS A 34 -2.59 -23.17 -17.46
CA CYS A 34 -2.50 -23.14 -18.92
C CYS A 34 -3.68 -23.81 -19.58
N THR A 35 -4.11 -24.95 -19.04
CA THR A 35 -5.26 -25.70 -19.56
C THR A 35 -6.57 -24.97 -19.28
N GLU A 36 -6.74 -24.41 -18.08
CA GLU A 36 -7.97 -23.69 -17.67
C GLU A 36 -8.20 -22.43 -18.53
N PHE A 37 -7.14 -21.66 -18.80
CA PHE A 37 -7.23 -20.40 -19.56
C PHE A 37 -6.94 -20.55 -21.07
N ASP A 38 -6.61 -21.73 -21.52
CA ASP A 38 -6.19 -21.99 -22.92
C ASP A 38 -5.09 -21.02 -23.39
N VAL A 39 -4.01 -20.92 -22.62
CA VAL A 39 -2.88 -20.02 -22.89
C VAL A 39 -1.54 -20.70 -22.71
N SER A 40 -0.50 -20.09 -23.28
CA SER A 40 0.87 -20.55 -23.14
C SER A 40 1.41 -20.39 -21.71
N ARG A 41 2.39 -21.22 -21.32
CA ARG A 41 3.11 -21.09 -20.04
C ARG A 41 3.74 -19.70 -19.87
N THR A 42 4.20 -19.07 -20.94
CA THR A 42 4.78 -17.73 -20.92
C THR A 42 3.75 -16.70 -20.47
N THR A 43 2.49 -16.83 -20.95
CA THR A 43 1.38 -15.94 -20.57
C THR A 43 1.03 -16.09 -19.08
N ILE A 44 0.90 -17.34 -18.59
CA ILE A 44 0.66 -17.61 -17.16
C ILE A 44 1.80 -17.06 -16.30
N ARG A 45 3.06 -17.35 -16.66
CA ARG A 45 4.21 -16.86 -15.91
C ARG A 45 4.28 -15.34 -15.84
N ARG A 46 3.89 -14.65 -16.92
CA ARG A 46 3.80 -13.19 -16.94
C ARG A 46 2.73 -12.69 -15.97
N ALA A 47 1.53 -13.26 -16.02
CA ALA A 47 0.44 -12.90 -15.09
C ALA A 47 0.83 -13.12 -13.63
N LEU A 48 1.37 -14.31 -13.31
CA LEU A 48 1.82 -14.62 -11.95
C LEU A 48 2.98 -13.71 -11.50
N SER A 49 3.89 -13.32 -12.41
CA SER A 49 5.00 -12.42 -12.07
C SER A 49 4.52 -11.01 -11.74
N VAL A 50 3.48 -10.51 -12.42
CA VAL A 50 2.82 -9.24 -12.07
C VAL A 50 2.24 -9.33 -10.67
N LEU A 51 1.46 -10.38 -10.37
CA LEU A 51 0.83 -10.57 -9.06
C LEU A 51 1.85 -10.77 -7.92
N VAL A 52 3.01 -11.38 -8.22
CA VAL A 52 4.11 -11.49 -7.25
C VAL A 52 4.77 -10.12 -7.02
N ALA A 53 4.99 -9.34 -8.09
CA ALA A 53 5.53 -7.98 -7.97
C ALA A 53 4.58 -7.06 -7.19
N ASP A 54 3.26 -7.19 -7.40
CA ASP A 54 2.22 -6.47 -6.67
C ASP A 54 2.02 -6.98 -5.23
N GLY A 55 2.71 -8.07 -4.82
CA GLY A 55 2.62 -8.63 -3.47
C GLY A 55 1.35 -9.44 -3.18
N HIS A 56 0.52 -9.74 -4.17
CA HIS A 56 -0.65 -10.60 -4.02
C HIS A 56 -0.29 -12.09 -3.93
N LEU A 57 0.85 -12.47 -4.51
CA LEU A 57 1.34 -13.85 -4.54
C LEU A 57 2.80 -13.93 -4.09
N GLN A 58 3.18 -15.09 -3.56
CA GLN A 58 4.56 -15.44 -3.23
C GLN A 58 4.92 -16.78 -3.87
N ARG A 59 6.07 -16.82 -4.55
CA ARG A 59 6.65 -18.09 -5.06
C ARG A 59 7.56 -18.71 -3.99
N VAL A 60 7.29 -19.97 -3.67
CA VAL A 60 8.15 -20.78 -2.81
C VAL A 60 8.80 -21.86 -3.67
N LYS A 61 10.14 -21.80 -3.79
CA LYS A 61 10.92 -22.73 -4.64
C LYS A 61 10.63 -24.19 -4.26
N GLY A 62 10.27 -25.00 -5.23
CA GLY A 62 9.96 -26.42 -5.05
C GLY A 62 8.59 -26.71 -4.44
N THR A 63 7.87 -25.73 -3.94
CA THR A 63 6.59 -25.91 -3.24
C THR A 63 5.39 -25.39 -4.04
N GLY A 64 5.51 -24.21 -4.66
CA GLY A 64 4.44 -23.63 -5.47
C GLY A 64 4.29 -22.13 -5.31
N THR A 65 3.16 -21.61 -5.79
CA THR A 65 2.76 -20.19 -5.65
C THR A 65 1.61 -20.10 -4.65
N PHE A 66 1.67 -19.16 -3.73
CA PHE A 66 0.70 -19.00 -2.66
C PHE A 66 0.14 -17.60 -2.66
N VAL A 67 -1.14 -17.48 -2.27
CA VAL A 67 -1.75 -16.18 -1.95
C VAL A 67 -1.07 -15.64 -0.71
N THR A 68 -0.61 -14.39 -0.79
CA THR A 68 -0.06 -13.68 0.36
C THR A 68 -0.86 -12.38 0.56
N GLN A 69 -0.88 -11.88 1.77
CA GLN A 69 -1.28 -10.48 1.93
C GLN A 69 -0.26 -9.64 1.18
N PRO A 70 -0.71 -8.66 0.36
CA PRO A 70 0.20 -7.64 -0.10
C PRO A 70 0.96 -7.17 1.14
N LYS A 71 2.27 -7.34 1.16
CA LYS A 71 3.06 -6.67 2.20
C LYS A 71 2.70 -5.21 2.03
N ILE A 72 1.97 -4.65 3.00
CA ILE A 72 1.90 -3.21 3.15
C ILE A 72 3.36 -2.83 3.32
N ILE A 73 3.96 -2.33 2.22
CA ILE A 73 5.38 -1.96 2.23
C ILE A 73 5.41 -0.78 3.18
N GLU A 74 5.92 -0.98 4.38
CA GLU A 74 6.05 0.05 5.43
C GLU A 74 6.92 1.24 4.98
N ASN A 75 7.60 1.10 3.83
CA ASN A 75 8.33 2.16 3.11
C ASN A 75 7.49 2.93 2.08
N THR A 76 6.19 2.66 1.96
CA THR A 76 5.30 3.27 0.95
C THR A 76 5.15 4.79 1.14
N SER A 77 5.41 5.31 2.34
CA SER A 77 5.27 6.76 2.59
C SER A 77 6.22 7.62 1.74
N ILE A 78 7.44 7.14 1.48
CA ILE A 78 8.41 7.86 0.63
C ILE A 78 7.96 7.80 -0.84
N PHE A 79 7.51 6.63 -1.29
CA PHE A 79 7.06 6.43 -2.66
C PHE A 79 5.77 7.20 -2.95
N ILE A 80 4.82 7.22 -2.01
CA ILE A 80 3.54 7.92 -2.17
C ILE A 80 3.70 9.44 -2.11
N GLU A 81 4.59 9.96 -1.27
CA GLU A 81 4.89 11.40 -1.25
C GLU A 81 5.63 11.80 -2.54
N SER A 82 6.58 11.00 -3.01
CA SER A 82 7.25 11.20 -4.30
C SER A 82 6.25 11.12 -5.47
N PHE A 83 5.30 10.18 -5.42
CA PHE A 83 4.26 10.05 -6.44
C PHE A 83 3.31 11.26 -6.47
N ALA A 84 2.91 11.79 -5.31
CA ALA A 84 2.10 13.00 -5.26
C ALA A 84 2.87 14.24 -5.75
N GLU A 85 4.18 14.31 -5.49
CA GLU A 85 5.07 15.33 -6.04
C GLU A 85 5.21 15.17 -7.57
N GLU A 86 5.43 13.96 -8.06
CA GLU A 86 5.51 13.65 -9.49
C GLU A 86 4.21 13.99 -10.24
N LEU A 87 3.04 13.73 -9.65
CA LEU A 87 1.76 14.14 -10.22
C LEU A 87 1.65 15.67 -10.32
N ARG A 88 2.11 16.40 -9.30
CA ARG A 88 2.14 17.87 -9.32
C ARG A 88 3.11 18.41 -10.36
N GLU A 89 4.29 17.81 -10.52
CA GLU A 89 5.27 18.16 -11.55
C GLU A 89 4.72 17.93 -12.95
N ARG A 90 3.87 16.93 -13.12
CA ARG A 90 3.12 16.67 -14.38
C ARG A 90 1.89 17.58 -14.57
N GLY A 91 1.69 18.57 -13.69
CA GLY A 91 0.58 19.52 -13.78
C GLY A 91 -0.76 18.95 -13.30
N LEU A 92 -0.77 17.81 -12.64
CA LEU A 92 -1.98 17.22 -12.07
C LEU A 92 -2.17 17.70 -10.63
N SER A 93 -3.35 18.23 -10.32
CA SER A 93 -3.72 18.59 -8.96
C SER A 93 -3.90 17.32 -8.12
N VAL A 94 -3.41 17.35 -6.88
CA VAL A 94 -3.66 16.28 -5.90
C VAL A 94 -4.43 16.89 -4.75
N VAL A 95 -5.66 16.42 -4.56
CA VAL A 95 -6.49 16.79 -3.40
C VAL A 95 -6.30 15.74 -2.32
N THR A 96 -6.12 16.19 -1.10
CA THR A 96 -5.99 15.32 0.09
C THR A 96 -7.16 15.58 1.02
N GLU A 97 -7.78 14.52 1.50
CA GLU A 97 -8.83 14.52 2.51
C GLU A 97 -8.31 13.81 3.77
N VAL A 98 -8.47 14.42 4.93
CA VAL A 98 -8.11 13.84 6.23
C VAL A 98 -9.32 13.08 6.78
N LEU A 99 -9.22 11.75 6.85
CA LEU A 99 -10.28 10.91 7.41
C LEU A 99 -10.20 10.82 8.94
N GLU A 100 -8.97 10.77 9.46
CA GLU A 100 -8.73 10.62 10.90
C GLU A 100 -7.41 11.28 11.27
N PHE A 101 -7.43 12.13 12.28
CA PHE A 101 -6.23 12.75 12.84
C PHE A 101 -6.41 12.95 14.34
N ARG A 102 -5.96 11.98 15.14
CA ARG A 102 -6.16 12.01 16.59
C ARG A 102 -5.14 11.15 17.34
N PRO A 103 -4.97 11.39 18.65
CA PRO A 103 -4.25 10.48 19.53
C PRO A 103 -4.97 9.13 19.65
N ILE A 104 -4.18 8.04 19.70
CA ILE A 104 -4.64 6.68 19.99
C ILE A 104 -3.63 5.98 20.93
N ALA A 105 -4.04 4.91 21.57
CA ALA A 105 -3.13 3.99 22.25
C ALA A 105 -2.36 3.15 21.22
N ALA A 106 -1.06 2.99 21.39
CA ALA A 106 -0.23 2.13 20.53
C ALA A 106 -0.46 0.67 20.89
N GLU A 107 -0.82 -0.15 19.90
CA GLU A 107 -1.04 -1.58 20.06
C GLU A 107 -0.33 -2.37 18.96
N GLY A 108 -0.02 -3.65 19.23
CA GLY A 108 0.51 -4.59 18.26
C GLY A 108 1.73 -4.07 17.50
N SER A 109 1.67 -4.10 16.17
CA SER A 109 2.76 -3.69 15.28
C SER A 109 3.10 -2.19 15.40
N VAL A 110 2.14 -1.33 15.71
CA VAL A 110 2.38 0.10 15.87
C VAL A 110 3.32 0.38 17.04
N ALA A 111 3.08 -0.25 18.20
CA ALA A 111 3.94 -0.11 19.36
C ALA A 111 5.36 -0.61 19.06
N THR A 112 5.47 -1.76 18.39
CA THR A 112 6.75 -2.37 18.01
C THR A 112 7.55 -1.48 17.07
N HIS A 113 6.92 -0.96 16.00
CA HIS A 113 7.62 -0.17 14.98
C HIS A 113 8.01 1.23 15.47
N LEU A 114 7.18 1.84 16.30
CA LEU A 114 7.50 3.14 16.92
C LEU A 114 8.42 3.00 18.13
N GLN A 115 8.72 1.77 18.57
CA GLN A 115 9.55 1.47 19.76
C GLN A 115 9.01 2.17 21.02
N VAL A 116 7.68 2.14 21.20
CA VAL A 116 6.98 2.66 22.37
C VAL A 116 6.32 1.54 23.16
N ALA A 117 5.98 1.80 24.42
CA ALA A 117 5.30 0.81 25.24
C ALA A 117 3.87 0.55 24.70
N PRO A 118 3.36 -0.71 24.77
CA PRO A 118 1.95 -0.98 24.50
C PRO A 118 1.05 -0.11 25.41
N GLY A 119 0.04 0.52 24.78
CA GLY A 119 -0.83 1.47 25.46
C GLY A 119 -0.31 2.91 25.49
N GLU A 120 0.95 3.15 25.14
CA GLU A 120 1.49 4.51 25.05
C GLU A 120 0.78 5.34 23.99
N GLN A 121 0.63 6.63 24.24
CA GLN A 121 -0.09 7.53 23.35
C GLN A 121 0.73 7.85 22.09
N VAL A 122 0.16 7.60 20.92
CA VAL A 122 0.70 7.95 19.61
C VAL A 122 -0.37 8.68 18.81
N VAL A 123 0.01 9.37 17.74
CA VAL A 123 -0.95 10.08 16.89
C VAL A 123 -1.12 9.32 15.57
N LYS A 124 -2.37 9.01 15.23
CA LYS A 124 -2.77 8.40 13.96
C LYS A 124 -3.26 9.47 13.00
N LEU A 125 -2.77 9.43 11.76
CA LEU A 125 -3.21 10.27 10.64
C LEU A 125 -3.60 9.36 9.48
N CYS A 126 -4.89 9.38 9.09
CA CYS A 126 -5.41 8.66 7.95
C CYS A 126 -5.87 9.65 6.88
N ARG A 127 -5.38 9.49 5.64
CA ARG A 127 -5.66 10.41 4.53
C ARG A 127 -6.01 9.67 3.25
N LEU A 128 -6.98 10.19 2.52
CA LEU A 128 -7.26 9.86 1.13
C LEU A 128 -6.65 10.91 0.19
N ARG A 129 -6.19 10.48 -0.98
CA ARG A 129 -5.73 11.37 -2.03
C ARG A 129 -6.44 11.07 -3.35
N TYR A 130 -6.79 12.14 -4.05
CA TYR A 130 -7.48 12.12 -5.35
C TYR A 130 -6.60 12.81 -6.39
N ALA A 131 -6.49 12.25 -7.60
CA ALA A 131 -5.79 12.89 -8.70
C ALA A 131 -6.74 13.77 -9.52
N GLY A 132 -6.25 14.96 -9.93
CA GLY A 132 -6.98 15.85 -10.82
C GLY A 132 -8.21 16.54 -10.20
N GLY A 133 -8.38 16.49 -8.88
CA GLY A 133 -9.55 17.07 -8.20
C GLY A 133 -10.88 16.37 -8.57
N ASN A 134 -10.83 15.25 -9.26
CA ASN A 134 -12.01 14.52 -9.71
C ASN A 134 -12.37 13.42 -8.71
N PHE A 135 -13.30 13.73 -7.80
CA PHE A 135 -13.82 12.79 -6.79
C PHE A 135 -14.63 11.64 -7.39
N ASP A 136 -15.19 11.81 -8.59
CA ASP A 136 -16.02 10.79 -9.25
C ASP A 136 -15.22 9.54 -9.65
N LYS A 137 -13.91 9.69 -9.85
CA LYS A 137 -13.02 8.57 -10.16
C LYS A 137 -12.54 7.79 -8.92
N GLY A 138 -12.95 8.24 -7.74
CA GLY A 138 -12.52 7.67 -6.46
C GLY A 138 -11.08 8.05 -6.06
N PRO A 139 -10.69 7.67 -4.83
CA PRO A 139 -9.36 7.94 -4.32
C PRO A 139 -8.31 7.05 -5.01
N ILE A 140 -7.12 7.63 -5.23
CA ILE A 140 -5.98 6.90 -5.81
C ILE A 140 -5.09 6.27 -4.73
N VAL A 141 -5.11 6.85 -3.51
CA VAL A 141 -4.27 6.38 -2.40
C VAL A 141 -4.95 6.62 -1.06
N LEU A 142 -4.97 5.58 -0.22
CA LEU A 142 -5.23 5.67 1.22
C LEU A 142 -3.91 5.50 1.97
N THR A 143 -3.59 6.45 2.86
CA THR A 143 -2.40 6.37 3.72
C THR A 143 -2.79 6.43 5.18
N THR A 144 -2.19 5.56 6.00
CA THR A 144 -2.24 5.68 7.46
C THR A 144 -0.82 5.84 7.99
N SER A 145 -0.59 6.92 8.73
CA SER A 145 0.69 7.24 9.35
C SER A 145 0.53 7.28 10.87
N TYR A 146 1.54 6.80 11.58
CA TYR A 146 1.60 6.83 13.03
C TYR A 146 2.84 7.63 13.45
N PHE A 147 2.68 8.48 14.44
CA PHE A 147 3.75 9.34 14.97
C PHE A 147 3.89 9.12 16.46
N PRO A 148 5.13 9.12 17.01
CA PRO A 148 5.34 9.32 18.43
C PRO A 148 4.59 10.57 18.91
N ASN A 149 4.15 10.57 20.16
CA ASN A 149 3.25 11.61 20.71
C ASN A 149 3.80 13.04 20.56
N ASP A 150 5.09 13.23 20.78
CA ASP A 150 5.77 14.52 20.62
C ASP A 150 5.75 15.01 19.17
N VAL A 151 6.10 14.14 18.22
CA VAL A 151 6.04 14.42 16.78
C VAL A 151 4.59 14.67 16.34
N GLY A 152 3.67 13.83 16.79
CA GLY A 152 2.25 13.94 16.46
C GLY A 152 1.65 15.28 16.91
N LYS A 153 2.00 15.75 18.12
CA LYS A 153 1.58 17.08 18.62
C LYS A 153 2.09 18.23 17.76
N ILE A 154 3.29 18.10 17.18
CA ILE A 154 3.80 19.08 16.22
C ILE A 154 2.95 19.06 14.95
N MET A 155 2.69 17.85 14.39
CA MET A 155 1.90 17.68 13.17
C MET A 155 0.46 18.20 13.34
N MET A 156 -0.14 18.06 14.52
CA MET A 156 -1.50 18.54 14.82
C MET A 156 -1.66 20.08 14.79
N ARG A 157 -0.56 20.82 14.72
CA ARG A 157 -0.59 22.28 14.56
C ARG A 157 -0.80 22.74 13.11
N TYR A 158 -0.73 21.80 12.16
CA TYR A 158 -0.77 22.08 10.74
C TYR A 158 -2.00 21.45 10.07
N ASP A 159 -2.46 22.09 9.00
CA ASP A 159 -3.49 21.56 8.12
C ASP A 159 -2.91 20.42 7.28
N MET A 160 -3.26 19.18 7.60
CA MET A 160 -2.72 17.99 6.94
C MET A 160 -3.36 17.67 5.58
N GLU A 161 -4.36 18.44 5.16
CA GLU A 161 -4.86 18.40 3.79
C GLU A 161 -3.94 19.17 2.83
N LYS A 162 -3.33 20.26 3.33
CA LYS A 162 -2.47 21.15 2.54
C LYS A 162 -0.98 20.85 2.67
N ASN A 163 -0.58 20.21 3.78
CA ASN A 163 0.83 20.04 4.10
C ASN A 163 1.31 18.60 3.93
N SER A 164 2.51 18.46 3.37
CA SER A 164 3.22 17.18 3.28
C SER A 164 3.88 16.86 4.63
N VAL A 165 3.70 15.61 5.12
CA VAL A 165 4.39 15.11 6.33
C VAL A 165 5.90 15.27 6.20
N ARG A 166 6.45 14.95 5.02
CA ARG A 166 7.88 15.06 4.73
C ARG A 166 8.38 16.50 4.91
N HIS A 167 7.67 17.44 4.31
CA HIS A 167 8.00 18.87 4.39
C HIS A 167 7.96 19.39 5.84
N LEU A 168 6.91 19.02 6.58
CA LEU A 168 6.79 19.39 7.99
C LEU A 168 7.87 18.79 8.88
N CYS A 169 8.27 17.52 8.63
CA CYS A 169 9.39 16.90 9.32
C CYS A 169 10.68 17.69 9.07
N GLN A 170 10.95 18.05 7.81
CA GLN A 170 12.15 18.83 7.44
C GLN A 170 12.15 20.22 8.11
N MET A 171 11.02 20.93 8.06
CA MET A 171 10.87 22.26 8.69
C MET A 171 11.07 22.24 10.20
N ASN A 172 10.67 21.16 10.86
CA ASN A 172 10.74 21.03 12.33
C ASN A 172 11.97 20.24 12.80
N GLY A 173 12.94 19.97 11.91
CA GLY A 173 14.17 19.24 12.27
C GLY A 173 13.95 17.79 12.72
N ILE A 174 12.82 17.19 12.34
CA ILE A 174 12.48 15.82 12.68
C ILE A 174 13.23 14.89 11.73
N ILE A 175 14.21 14.17 12.24
CA ILE A 175 15.00 13.19 11.47
C ILE A 175 14.20 11.89 11.38
N ARG A 176 13.93 11.44 10.17
CA ARG A 176 13.32 10.13 9.94
C ARG A 176 14.34 9.03 10.20
N ALA A 177 14.07 8.15 11.15
CA ALA A 177 14.83 6.93 11.28
C ALA A 177 14.66 6.09 10.00
N ARG A 178 15.76 5.68 9.37
CA ARG A 178 15.73 4.66 8.31
C ARG A 178 15.58 3.32 9.00
N THR A 179 14.48 2.63 8.81
CA THR A 179 14.39 1.19 9.10
C THR A 179 15.22 0.46 8.04
N GLN A 180 16.21 -0.30 8.51
CA GLN A 180 16.98 -1.22 7.66
C GLN A 180 16.15 -2.44 7.30
#